data_5f681d6c27b148b25e6b673bf356f196
#
_entry.id   5f681d6c27b148b25e6b673bf356f196
#
_cell.length_a   1.000
_cell.length_b   1.000
_cell.length_c   1.000
_cell.angle_alpha   90.00
_cell.angle_beta   90.00
_cell.angle_gamma   90.00
#
_symmetry.space_group_name_H-M   'P 1'
#
loop_
_entity.id
_entity.type
_entity.pdbx_description
1 polymer ?
#
loop_
_entity_poly.entity_id
_entity_poly.type
_entity_poly.pdbx_seq_one_letter_code
_entity_poly.pdbx_strand_id
1 'polypeptide(L)'
;ETDRSRRQTIARNMERWRWMPRILGPDYVLVNAARFHAELWRGGRKVGTWRIIVGKKSTPTPVFDTRITGVVLNPWWEIPSSIVRESVGALVRRNPAAARARGYVWSGGSVRQKPGPNNALGQMKLVMPNPYSVYLHDTPSRDLFNRDVRAFSHGCVRVGDALGLAESLLAGVKTRPEIDALVASRQSVTVGLARPVPVYIAYFTAGTRADGSLAYYDDIYGRDKRVTALARAGGNECSG
;
A
#
# COMPACT_ATOMS: atom_id res chain seq x y z
N GLU A 1 -18.21 -19.00 -13.35
CA GLU A 1 -17.80 -17.88 -14.23
C GLU A 1 -17.69 -18.39 -15.66
N THR A 2 -18.39 -17.76 -16.63
CA THR A 2 -18.42 -18.20 -18.02
C THR A 2 -17.12 -17.86 -18.73
N ASP A 3 -16.75 -18.62 -19.77
CA ASP A 3 -15.56 -18.37 -20.61
C ASP A 3 -15.57 -16.92 -21.20
N ARG A 4 -16.75 -16.42 -21.58
CA ARG A 4 -16.94 -15.04 -22.03
C ARG A 4 -16.58 -14.01 -20.97
N SER A 5 -16.97 -14.22 -19.73
CA SER A 5 -16.65 -13.34 -18.60
C SER A 5 -15.13 -13.29 -18.36
N ARG A 6 -14.47 -14.45 -18.40
CA ARG A 6 -13.01 -14.55 -18.23
C ARG A 6 -12.24 -13.80 -19.33
N ARG A 7 -12.64 -13.96 -20.60
CA ARG A 7 -12.04 -13.22 -21.73
C ARG A 7 -12.19 -11.70 -21.55
N GLN A 8 -13.36 -11.24 -21.10
CA GLN A 8 -13.59 -9.82 -20.83
C GLN A 8 -12.69 -9.30 -19.70
N THR A 9 -12.52 -10.08 -18.63
CA THR A 9 -11.63 -9.72 -17.52
C THR A 9 -10.17 -9.63 -17.98
N ILE A 10 -9.71 -10.56 -18.82
CA ILE A 10 -8.37 -10.50 -19.41
C ILE A 10 -8.21 -9.22 -20.25
N ALA A 11 -9.14 -8.94 -21.18
CA ALA A 11 -9.09 -7.76 -22.03
C ALA A 11 -9.01 -6.45 -21.22
N ARG A 12 -9.80 -6.31 -20.15
CA ARG A 12 -9.74 -5.17 -19.22
C ARG A 12 -8.37 -5.02 -18.56
N ASN A 13 -7.75 -6.11 -18.17
CA ASN A 13 -6.44 -6.08 -17.54
C ASN A 13 -5.32 -5.80 -18.55
N MET A 14 -5.44 -6.27 -19.79
CA MET A 14 -4.54 -5.86 -20.88
C MET A 14 -4.63 -4.35 -21.12
N GLU A 15 -5.83 -3.76 -21.06
CA GLU A 15 -6.00 -2.30 -21.15
C GLU A 15 -5.35 -1.58 -19.96
N ARG A 16 -5.52 -2.06 -18.72
CA ARG A 16 -4.83 -1.49 -17.55
C ARG A 16 -3.31 -1.53 -17.68
N TRP A 17 -2.76 -2.59 -18.29
CA TRP A 17 -1.34 -2.67 -18.56
C TRP A 17 -0.86 -1.60 -19.57
N ARG A 18 -1.70 -1.17 -20.50
CA ARG A 18 -1.38 -0.07 -21.41
C ARG A 18 -1.27 1.29 -20.71
N TRP A 19 -1.91 1.45 -19.55
CA TRP A 19 -1.81 2.67 -18.74
C TRP A 19 -0.54 2.71 -17.88
N MET A 20 0.13 1.58 -17.73
CA MET A 20 1.42 1.50 -17.06
C MET A 20 2.54 1.98 -17.98
N PRO A 21 3.67 2.48 -17.45
CA PRO A 21 4.86 2.72 -18.25
C PRO A 21 5.25 1.46 -19.04
N ARG A 22 5.65 1.63 -20.31
CA ARG A 22 6.08 0.50 -21.15
C ARG A 22 7.26 -0.27 -20.55
N ILE A 23 8.12 0.42 -19.81
CA ILE A 23 9.29 -0.13 -19.12
C ILE A 23 9.19 0.29 -17.66
N LEU A 24 8.96 -0.67 -16.78
CA LEU A 24 8.90 -0.44 -15.33
C LEU A 24 10.29 -0.26 -14.71
N GLY A 25 11.34 -0.62 -15.44
CA GLY A 25 12.71 -0.67 -14.96
C GLY A 25 13.08 -2.04 -14.40
N PRO A 26 14.37 -2.25 -14.08
CA PRO A 26 14.83 -3.50 -13.46
C PRO A 26 14.46 -3.64 -12.00
N ASP A 27 14.33 -2.50 -11.30
CA ASP A 27 14.04 -2.41 -9.86
C ASP A 27 12.76 -1.61 -9.64
N TYR A 28 11.74 -2.22 -9.03
CA TYR A 28 10.49 -1.55 -8.70
C TYR A 28 9.68 -2.34 -7.66
N VAL A 29 8.74 -1.66 -7.03
CA VAL A 29 7.67 -2.27 -6.23
C VAL A 29 6.37 -2.21 -7.01
N LEU A 30 5.70 -3.34 -7.17
CA LEU A 30 4.35 -3.41 -7.76
C LEU A 30 3.35 -3.81 -6.67
N VAL A 31 2.42 -2.92 -6.40
CA VAL A 31 1.31 -3.15 -5.46
C VAL A 31 0.05 -3.42 -6.27
N ASN A 32 -0.50 -4.63 -6.19
CA ASN A 32 -1.79 -4.94 -6.79
C ASN A 32 -2.87 -4.99 -5.72
N ALA A 33 -3.69 -3.93 -5.66
CA ALA A 33 -4.73 -3.79 -4.64
C ALA A 33 -5.83 -4.86 -4.74
N ALA A 34 -6.21 -5.30 -5.94
CA ALA A 34 -7.21 -6.36 -6.12
C ALA A 34 -6.71 -7.74 -5.69
N ARG A 35 -5.41 -8.00 -5.84
CA ARG A 35 -4.75 -9.25 -5.42
C ARG A 35 -4.39 -9.25 -3.94
N PHE A 36 -4.38 -8.10 -3.27
CA PHE A 36 -3.89 -7.91 -1.90
C PHE A 36 -2.43 -8.32 -1.70
N HIS A 37 -1.55 -8.01 -2.68
CA HIS A 37 -0.12 -8.29 -2.63
C HIS A 37 0.71 -7.11 -3.14
N ALA A 38 1.89 -6.97 -2.53
CA ALA A 38 2.98 -6.15 -3.03
C ALA A 38 4.15 -7.06 -3.43
N GLU A 39 4.82 -6.74 -4.52
CA GLU A 39 5.97 -7.48 -5.03
C GLU A 39 7.16 -6.53 -5.19
N LEU A 40 8.35 -6.97 -4.78
CA LEU A 40 9.60 -6.27 -5.07
C LEU A 40 10.33 -7.01 -6.18
N TRP A 41 10.73 -6.26 -7.19
CA TRP A 41 11.53 -6.71 -8.32
C TRP A 41 12.92 -6.07 -8.25
N ARG A 42 13.97 -6.86 -8.50
CA ARG A 42 15.37 -6.45 -8.55
C ARG A 42 16.05 -7.11 -9.74
N GLY A 43 16.75 -6.32 -10.56
CA GLY A 43 17.40 -6.85 -11.76
C GLY A 43 16.45 -7.60 -12.69
N GLY A 44 15.18 -7.18 -12.78
CA GLY A 44 14.16 -7.83 -13.60
C GLY A 44 13.62 -9.15 -13.01
N ARG A 45 13.98 -9.50 -11.78
CA ARG A 45 13.50 -10.71 -11.10
C ARG A 45 12.71 -10.35 -9.84
N LYS A 46 11.64 -11.11 -9.57
CA LYS A 46 10.87 -10.96 -8.34
C LYS A 46 11.63 -11.54 -7.16
N VAL A 47 11.99 -10.71 -6.20
CA VAL A 47 12.78 -11.09 -5.02
C VAL A 47 11.95 -11.21 -3.75
N GLY A 48 10.72 -10.69 -3.72
CA GLY A 48 9.84 -10.82 -2.57
C GLY A 48 8.38 -10.53 -2.90
N THR A 49 7.50 -11.08 -2.09
CA THR A 49 6.05 -10.86 -2.14
C THR A 49 5.49 -10.73 -0.74
N TRP A 50 4.68 -9.72 -0.49
CA TRP A 50 4.07 -9.43 0.81
C TRP A 50 2.55 -9.36 0.69
N ARG A 51 1.85 -9.95 1.66
CA ARG A 51 0.41 -9.69 1.82
C ARG A 51 0.21 -8.25 2.22
N ILE A 52 -0.85 -7.62 1.68
CA ILE A 52 -1.20 -6.26 2.04
C ILE A 52 -2.68 -6.14 2.42
N ILE A 53 -2.98 -5.07 3.16
CA ILE A 53 -4.32 -4.59 3.42
C ILE A 53 -4.46 -3.25 2.73
N VAL A 54 -5.52 -3.07 1.97
CA VAL A 54 -5.81 -1.86 1.19
C VAL A 54 -7.02 -1.11 1.73
N GLY A 55 -7.37 0.01 1.12
CA GLY A 55 -8.52 0.81 1.50
C GLY A 55 -9.85 0.07 1.42
N LYS A 56 -10.78 0.39 2.33
CA LYS A 56 -12.18 -0.07 2.24
C LYS A 56 -12.88 0.57 1.03
N LYS A 57 -14.05 0.02 0.63
CA LYS A 57 -14.80 0.52 -0.55
C LYS A 57 -15.12 2.00 -0.51
N SER A 58 -15.38 2.58 0.68
CA SER A 58 -15.66 4.00 0.86
C SER A 58 -14.41 4.89 0.79
N THR A 59 -13.22 4.32 1.00
CA THR A 59 -11.93 5.00 0.92
C THR A 59 -10.91 4.12 0.17
N PRO A 60 -11.16 3.88 -1.13
CA PRO A 60 -10.37 2.91 -1.91
C PRO A 60 -8.93 3.42 -2.08
N THR A 61 -7.98 2.50 -2.09
CA THR A 61 -6.60 2.81 -2.46
C THR A 61 -6.57 3.33 -3.90
N PRO A 62 -6.01 4.53 -4.17
CA PRO A 62 -5.89 5.08 -5.51
C PRO A 62 -4.87 4.30 -6.35
N VAL A 63 -4.96 4.45 -7.67
CA VAL A 63 -3.96 3.94 -8.63
C VAL A 63 -3.07 5.11 -9.02
N PHE A 64 -1.76 4.97 -8.78
CA PHE A 64 -0.75 5.98 -9.10
C PHE A 64 0.65 5.37 -9.05
N ASP A 65 1.62 6.10 -9.52
CA ASP A 65 3.03 5.78 -9.36
C ASP A 65 3.78 6.90 -8.66
N THR A 66 4.87 6.54 -8.01
CA THR A 66 5.82 7.45 -7.38
C THR A 66 7.15 6.73 -7.15
N ARG A 67 8.00 7.27 -6.28
CA ARG A 67 9.28 6.67 -5.89
C ARG A 67 9.38 6.54 -4.38
N ILE A 68 9.90 5.40 -3.92
CA ILE A 68 10.29 5.19 -2.53
C ILE A 68 11.71 5.73 -2.39
N THR A 69 11.92 6.67 -1.47
CA THR A 69 13.22 7.31 -1.23
C THR A 69 13.85 6.92 0.09
N GLY A 70 13.06 6.35 1.01
CA GLY A 70 13.55 5.95 2.33
C GLY A 70 12.51 5.17 3.13
N VAL A 71 12.93 4.76 4.31
CA VAL A 71 12.12 4.08 5.31
C VAL A 71 12.19 4.88 6.60
N VAL A 72 11.05 5.24 7.16
CA VAL A 72 10.95 5.77 8.53
C VAL A 72 10.73 4.61 9.47
N LEU A 73 11.66 4.38 10.37
CA LEU A 73 11.52 3.43 11.48
C LEU A 73 10.96 4.17 12.71
N ASN A 74 10.11 3.51 13.48
CA ASN A 74 9.36 4.09 14.59
C ASN A 74 8.65 5.40 14.20
N PRO A 75 7.75 5.39 13.20
CA PRO A 75 7.13 6.61 12.71
C PRO A 75 6.21 7.26 13.76
N TRP A 76 6.22 8.58 13.81
CA TRP A 76 5.08 9.32 14.32
C TRP A 76 3.95 9.23 13.30
N TRP A 77 2.72 9.07 13.76
CA TRP A 77 1.55 9.16 12.92
C TRP A 77 0.87 10.51 13.07
N GLU A 78 1.04 11.36 12.07
CA GLU A 78 0.25 12.58 11.93
C GLU A 78 -1.14 12.18 11.45
N ILE A 79 -2.16 12.34 12.31
CA ILE A 79 -3.48 11.76 12.07
C ILE A 79 -4.29 12.70 11.18
N PRO A 80 -4.75 12.25 10.00
CA PRO A 80 -5.59 13.05 9.13
C PRO A 80 -6.85 13.54 9.85
N SER A 81 -7.24 14.79 9.57
CA SER A 81 -8.41 15.40 10.22
C SER A 81 -9.72 14.62 10.03
N SER A 82 -9.85 13.89 8.92
CA SER A 82 -10.96 12.97 8.67
C SER A 82 -11.04 11.85 9.70
N ILE A 83 -9.89 11.22 10.01
CA ILE A 83 -9.80 10.13 11.01
C ILE A 83 -9.99 10.71 12.42
N VAL A 84 -9.47 11.91 12.70
CA VAL A 84 -9.74 12.60 13.98
C VAL A 84 -11.24 12.78 14.16
N ARG A 85 -11.97 13.26 13.14
CA ARG A 85 -13.43 13.43 13.20
C ARG A 85 -14.18 12.10 13.32
N GLU A 86 -13.73 11.06 12.60
CA GLU A 86 -14.41 9.76 12.56
C GLU A 86 -14.31 9.00 13.89
N SER A 87 -13.16 9.04 14.58
CA SER A 87 -12.92 8.16 15.73
C SER A 87 -12.02 8.72 16.82
N VAL A 88 -10.80 9.13 16.48
CA VAL A 88 -9.75 9.47 17.46
C VAL A 88 -10.13 10.69 18.30
N GLY A 89 -10.76 11.70 17.70
CA GLY A 89 -11.19 12.90 18.40
C GLY A 89 -12.22 12.63 19.50
N ALA A 90 -13.13 11.66 19.29
CA ALA A 90 -14.08 11.26 20.32
C ALA A 90 -13.37 10.61 21.53
N LEU A 91 -12.37 9.75 21.28
CA LEU A 91 -11.54 9.15 22.32
C LEU A 91 -10.78 10.22 23.12
N VAL A 92 -10.11 11.15 22.43
CA VAL A 92 -9.35 12.25 23.05
C VAL A 92 -10.23 13.11 23.95
N ARG A 93 -11.44 13.42 23.53
CA ARG A 93 -12.38 14.23 24.34
C ARG A 93 -13.03 13.47 25.50
N ARG A 94 -13.48 12.22 25.27
CA ARG A 94 -14.26 11.45 26.24
C ARG A 94 -13.40 10.74 27.27
N ASN A 95 -12.22 10.28 26.86
CA ASN A 95 -11.30 9.54 27.71
C ASN A 95 -9.85 9.92 27.41
N PRO A 96 -9.40 11.13 27.81
CA PRO A 96 -8.06 11.61 27.54
C PRO A 96 -6.95 10.74 28.20
N ALA A 97 -7.23 10.09 29.32
CA ALA A 97 -6.29 9.18 29.96
C ALA A 97 -6.03 7.93 29.09
N ALA A 98 -7.10 7.30 28.58
CA ALA A 98 -6.98 6.17 27.66
C ALA A 98 -6.33 6.59 26.31
N ALA A 99 -6.61 7.80 25.83
CA ALA A 99 -5.95 8.33 24.64
C ALA A 99 -4.44 8.47 24.84
N ARG A 100 -3.99 9.04 25.97
CA ARG A 100 -2.56 9.14 26.30
C ARG A 100 -1.91 7.77 26.45
N ALA A 101 -2.57 6.82 27.10
CA ALA A 101 -2.08 5.45 27.25
C ALA A 101 -1.87 4.75 25.91
N ARG A 102 -2.66 5.09 24.87
CA ARG A 102 -2.50 4.64 23.49
C ARG A 102 -1.49 5.45 22.68
N GLY A 103 -0.79 6.39 23.30
CA GLY A 103 0.24 7.20 22.67
C GLY A 103 -0.26 8.43 21.92
N TYR A 104 -1.54 8.79 22.02
CA TYR A 104 -2.04 10.00 21.38
C TYR A 104 -1.57 11.25 22.10
N VAL A 105 -1.14 12.24 21.30
CA VAL A 105 -0.72 13.58 21.74
C VAL A 105 -1.50 14.59 20.89
N TRP A 106 -2.02 15.65 21.52
CA TRP A 106 -2.76 16.68 20.82
C TRP A 106 -2.31 18.06 21.26
N SER A 107 -2.27 18.99 20.30
CA SER A 107 -1.91 20.38 20.49
C SER A 107 -2.43 21.20 19.30
N GLY A 108 -2.94 22.41 19.57
CA GLY A 108 -3.35 23.33 18.51
C GLY A 108 -4.37 22.78 17.51
N GLY A 109 -5.25 21.85 17.95
CA GLY A 109 -6.27 21.25 17.08
C GLY A 109 -5.78 20.03 16.25
N SER A 110 -4.48 19.73 16.26
CA SER A 110 -3.91 18.53 15.62
C SER A 110 -3.76 17.38 16.62
N VAL A 111 -3.88 16.16 16.13
CA VAL A 111 -3.66 14.94 16.91
C VAL A 111 -2.62 14.07 16.18
N ARG A 112 -1.67 13.54 16.93
CA ARG A 112 -0.67 12.60 16.43
C ARG A 112 -0.45 11.45 17.41
N GLN A 113 0.10 10.34 16.94
CA GLN A 113 0.38 9.19 17.77
C GLN A 113 1.89 8.94 17.84
N LYS A 114 2.39 8.74 19.06
CA LYS A 114 3.80 8.42 19.31
C LYS A 114 4.20 7.08 18.71
N PRO A 115 5.49 6.89 18.37
CA PRO A 115 6.06 5.57 18.15
C PRO A 115 5.76 4.62 19.32
N GLY A 116 5.49 3.36 19.02
CA GLY A 116 5.22 2.35 20.04
C GLY A 116 4.31 1.22 19.55
N PRO A 117 4.03 0.23 20.40
CA PRO A 117 3.30 -0.99 20.01
C PRO A 117 1.85 -0.72 19.58
N ASN A 118 1.26 0.39 20.03
CA ASN A 118 -0.11 0.78 19.69
C ASN A 118 -0.19 1.73 18.50
N ASN A 119 0.95 2.15 17.93
CA ASN A 119 0.95 3.07 16.79
C ASN A 119 0.32 2.40 15.57
N ALA A 120 -0.67 3.06 14.97
CA ALA A 120 -1.41 2.52 13.82
C ALA A 120 -0.53 2.29 12.58
N LEU A 121 0.62 2.99 12.47
CA LEU A 121 1.60 2.79 11.41
C LEU A 121 2.61 1.67 11.72
N GLY A 122 2.51 1.03 12.91
CA GLY A 122 3.43 0.00 13.35
C GLY A 122 4.88 0.51 13.48
N GLN A 123 5.83 -0.31 13.07
CA GLN A 123 7.25 -0.08 13.28
C GLN A 123 7.94 0.66 12.13
N MET A 124 7.28 0.76 10.96
CA MET A 124 7.85 1.45 9.80
C MET A 124 6.80 2.03 8.86
N LYS A 125 7.18 3.06 8.12
CA LYS A 125 6.49 3.52 6.91
C LYS A 125 7.49 3.87 5.81
N LEU A 126 7.10 3.72 4.55
CA LEU A 126 7.91 4.13 3.41
C LEU A 126 7.77 5.63 3.14
N VAL A 127 8.88 6.27 2.79
CA VAL A 127 8.88 7.64 2.27
C VAL A 127 8.61 7.56 0.77
N MET A 128 7.41 7.96 0.36
CA MET A 128 6.95 7.91 -1.02
C MET A 128 6.02 9.10 -1.33
N PRO A 129 6.60 10.28 -1.65
CA PRO A 129 5.84 11.51 -1.88
C PRO A 129 4.81 11.34 -2.99
N ASN A 130 3.56 11.76 -2.75
CA ASN A 130 2.46 11.70 -3.71
C ASN A 130 1.32 12.63 -3.28
N PRO A 131 0.42 13.04 -4.21
CA PRO A 131 -0.68 13.97 -3.90
C PRO A 131 -1.84 13.33 -3.11
N TYR A 132 -1.85 12.00 -2.97
CA TYR A 132 -2.94 11.27 -2.31
C TYR A 132 -2.72 11.06 -0.81
N SER A 133 -1.53 11.41 -0.29
CA SER A 133 -1.12 11.11 1.10
C SER A 133 -1.22 9.63 1.44
N VAL A 134 -0.97 8.75 0.48
CA VAL A 134 -0.99 7.29 0.62
C VAL A 134 0.44 6.76 0.71
N TYR A 135 0.68 5.85 1.62
CA TYR A 135 1.98 5.20 1.78
C TYR A 135 1.82 3.74 2.20
N LEU A 136 2.90 2.96 2.03
CA LEU A 136 3.03 1.61 2.56
C LEU A 136 3.58 1.71 3.98
N HIS A 137 2.99 0.97 4.92
CA HIS A 137 3.39 0.99 6.32
C HIS A 137 3.09 -0.32 7.04
N ASP A 138 3.66 -0.46 8.20
CA ASP A 138 3.37 -1.54 9.13
C ASP A 138 2.02 -1.34 9.86
N THR A 139 1.62 -2.32 10.67
CA THR A 139 0.40 -2.24 11.50
C THR A 139 0.48 -3.22 12.67
N PRO A 140 -0.05 -2.87 13.86
CA PRO A 140 -0.21 -3.83 14.96
C PRO A 140 -1.36 -4.83 14.73
N SER A 141 -2.29 -4.57 13.82
CA SER A 141 -3.46 -5.41 13.53
C SER A 141 -3.10 -6.59 12.61
N ARG A 142 -2.28 -7.51 13.11
CA ARG A 142 -1.71 -8.63 12.34
C ARG A 142 -2.72 -9.69 11.92
N ASP A 143 -3.75 -9.91 12.73
CA ASP A 143 -4.84 -10.86 12.50
C ASP A 143 -5.62 -10.58 11.21
N LEU A 144 -5.71 -9.32 10.80
CA LEU A 144 -6.41 -8.92 9.58
C LEU A 144 -5.75 -9.45 8.29
N PHE A 145 -4.48 -9.83 8.32
CA PHE A 145 -3.81 -10.45 7.17
C PHE A 145 -4.30 -11.87 6.89
N ASN A 146 -5.01 -12.51 7.82
CA ASN A 146 -5.59 -13.84 7.66
C ASN A 146 -6.96 -13.83 6.96
N ARG A 147 -7.50 -12.64 6.67
CA ARG A 147 -8.75 -12.50 5.92
C ARG A 147 -8.51 -12.67 4.42
N ASP A 148 -9.49 -13.23 3.71
CA ASP A 148 -9.45 -13.38 2.25
C ASP A 148 -9.57 -12.02 1.57
N VAL A 149 -10.56 -11.22 1.96
CA VAL A 149 -10.72 -9.84 1.52
C VAL A 149 -10.06 -8.91 2.53
N ARG A 150 -9.00 -8.23 2.11
CA ARG A 150 -8.19 -7.35 2.97
C ARG A 150 -8.35 -5.88 2.59
N ALA A 151 -9.58 -5.37 2.69
CA ALA A 151 -9.96 -3.99 2.36
C ALA A 151 -10.48 -3.26 3.60
N PHE A 152 -9.59 -2.82 4.48
CA PHE A 152 -9.92 -2.28 5.80
C PHE A 152 -9.37 -0.88 6.10
N SER A 153 -8.38 -0.40 5.33
CA SER A 153 -7.72 0.88 5.60
C SER A 153 -8.52 2.10 5.09
N HIS A 154 -8.03 3.28 5.39
CA HIS A 154 -8.53 4.55 4.85
C HIS A 154 -7.80 4.97 3.56
N GLY A 155 -7.21 4.01 2.82
CA GLY A 155 -6.53 4.24 1.54
C GLY A 155 -5.05 3.84 1.56
N CYS A 156 -4.35 4.00 2.67
CA CYS A 156 -2.97 3.53 2.84
C CYS A 156 -2.87 2.01 2.75
N VAL A 157 -1.68 1.52 2.45
CA VAL A 157 -1.40 0.09 2.26
C VAL A 157 -0.62 -0.43 3.47
N ARG A 158 -1.24 -1.35 4.24
CA ARG A 158 -0.57 -2.04 5.34
C ARG A 158 0.15 -3.27 4.81
N VAL A 159 1.38 -3.49 5.25
CA VAL A 159 2.24 -4.59 4.78
C VAL A 159 2.39 -5.66 5.86
N GLY A 160 2.22 -6.93 5.51
CA GLY A 160 2.18 -8.04 6.45
C GLY A 160 3.51 -8.31 7.15
N ASP A 161 4.62 -8.33 6.41
CA ASP A 161 5.99 -8.35 6.93
C ASP A 161 6.70 -7.07 6.50
N ALA A 162 6.38 -5.98 7.17
CA ALA A 162 6.86 -4.66 6.81
C ALA A 162 8.37 -4.51 7.03
N LEU A 163 8.93 -5.11 8.08
CA LEU A 163 10.38 -5.07 8.33
C LEU A 163 11.16 -5.92 7.31
N GLY A 164 10.59 -7.02 6.81
CA GLY A 164 11.20 -7.79 5.71
C GLY A 164 11.20 -7.00 4.40
N LEU A 165 10.14 -6.23 4.13
CA LEU A 165 10.15 -5.29 2.99
C LEU A 165 11.19 -4.17 3.19
N ALA A 166 11.28 -3.60 4.39
CA ALA A 166 12.26 -2.57 4.71
C ALA A 166 13.69 -3.08 4.53
N GLU A 167 14.00 -4.28 5.04
CA GLU A 167 15.30 -4.95 4.86
C GLU A 167 15.64 -5.11 3.38
N SER A 168 14.69 -5.62 2.57
CA SER A 168 14.86 -5.81 1.14
C SER A 168 15.10 -4.49 0.40
N LEU A 169 14.44 -3.40 0.79
CA LEU A 169 14.62 -2.08 0.21
C LEU A 169 15.94 -1.43 0.63
N LEU A 170 16.37 -1.65 1.87
CA LEU A 170 17.59 -1.09 2.46
C LEU A 170 18.82 -1.97 2.21
N ALA A 171 18.72 -3.01 1.38
CA ALA A 171 19.85 -3.86 1.05
C ALA A 171 21.05 -3.04 0.57
N GLY A 172 22.22 -3.29 1.17
CA GLY A 172 23.45 -2.52 0.94
C GLY A 172 23.55 -1.20 1.71
N VAL A 173 22.51 -0.80 2.45
CA VAL A 173 22.50 0.39 3.34
C VAL A 173 22.45 -0.01 4.80
N LYS A 174 21.53 -0.93 5.14
CA LYS A 174 21.33 -1.45 6.49
C LYS A 174 21.07 -2.96 6.47
N THR A 175 21.68 -3.66 7.40
CA THR A 175 21.39 -5.07 7.68
C THR A 175 20.16 -5.21 8.56
N ARG A 176 19.55 -6.41 8.59
CA ARG A 176 18.41 -6.68 9.45
C ARG A 176 18.70 -6.44 10.93
N PRO A 177 19.83 -6.88 11.52
CA PRO A 177 20.16 -6.55 12.92
C PRO A 177 20.25 -5.04 13.19
N GLU A 178 20.78 -4.24 12.26
CA GLU A 178 20.82 -2.78 12.39
C GLU A 178 19.40 -2.17 12.36
N ILE A 179 18.51 -2.67 11.49
CA ILE A 179 17.11 -2.26 11.44
C ILE A 179 16.42 -2.60 12.77
N ASP A 180 16.59 -3.82 13.26
CA ASP A 180 16.00 -4.28 14.51
C ASP A 180 16.51 -3.45 15.72
N ALA A 181 17.78 -3.08 15.76
CA ALA A 181 18.35 -2.19 16.76
C ALA A 181 17.72 -0.78 16.72
N LEU A 182 17.52 -0.21 15.52
CA LEU A 182 16.86 1.06 15.37
C LEU A 182 15.39 1.00 15.81
N VAL A 183 14.68 -0.09 15.48
CA VAL A 183 13.30 -0.31 15.95
C VAL A 183 13.26 -0.42 17.47
N ALA A 184 14.19 -1.17 18.08
CA ALA A 184 14.27 -1.33 19.53
C ALA A 184 14.57 -0.02 20.27
N SER A 185 15.26 0.92 19.66
CA SER A 185 15.55 2.23 20.23
C SER A 185 14.29 3.08 20.48
N ARG A 186 13.19 2.78 19.80
CA ARG A 186 11.93 3.56 19.80
C ARG A 186 12.08 5.02 19.35
N GLN A 187 13.24 5.40 18.87
CA GLN A 187 13.48 6.71 18.28
C GLN A 187 13.03 6.71 16.83
N SER A 188 12.30 7.77 16.43
CA SER A 188 11.90 7.94 15.04
C SER A 188 13.11 8.32 14.20
N VAL A 189 13.44 7.51 13.21
CA VAL A 189 14.58 7.74 12.32
C VAL A 189 14.22 7.43 10.88
N THR A 190 14.69 8.27 9.96
CA THR A 190 14.57 8.04 8.52
C THR A 190 15.88 7.52 7.98
N VAL A 191 15.83 6.37 7.31
CA VAL A 191 16.96 5.77 6.59
C VAL A 191 16.69 5.91 5.10
N GLY A 192 17.55 6.64 4.38
CA GLY A 192 17.47 6.78 2.93
C GLY A 192 17.83 5.48 2.21
N LEU A 193 17.18 5.20 1.08
CA LEU A 193 17.59 4.14 0.18
C LEU A 193 18.87 4.56 -0.57
N ALA A 194 19.70 3.59 -0.99
CA ALA A 194 20.86 3.86 -1.83
C ALA A 194 20.46 4.55 -3.16
N ARG A 195 19.32 4.17 -3.70
CA ARG A 195 18.69 4.79 -4.88
C ARG A 195 17.16 4.78 -4.72
N PRO A 196 16.45 5.82 -5.19
CA PRO A 196 14.98 5.79 -5.21
C PRO A 196 14.46 4.62 -6.03
N VAL A 197 13.46 3.91 -5.50
CA VAL A 197 12.84 2.75 -6.13
C VAL A 197 11.45 3.13 -6.63
N PRO A 198 11.14 3.00 -7.93
CA PRO A 198 9.78 3.20 -8.43
C PRO A 198 8.78 2.30 -7.70
N VAL A 199 7.61 2.84 -7.40
CA VAL A 199 6.48 2.08 -6.86
C VAL A 199 5.23 2.37 -7.70
N TYR A 200 4.59 1.31 -8.14
CA TYR A 200 3.36 1.35 -8.92
C TYR A 200 2.24 0.76 -8.07
N ILE A 201 1.25 1.58 -7.73
CA ILE A 201 0.01 1.13 -7.09
C ILE A 201 -0.99 0.87 -8.21
N ALA A 202 -1.30 -0.39 -8.45
CA ALA A 202 -2.11 -0.86 -9.55
C ALA A 202 -3.36 -1.60 -9.06
N TYR A 203 -4.25 -1.89 -10.01
CA TYR A 203 -5.48 -2.63 -9.72
C TYR A 203 -5.75 -3.62 -10.86
N PHE A 204 -5.17 -4.81 -10.76
CA PHE A 204 -5.34 -5.88 -11.75
C PHE A 204 -6.24 -6.98 -11.19
N THR A 205 -7.36 -7.23 -11.85
CA THR A 205 -8.32 -8.29 -11.50
C THR A 205 -8.03 -9.62 -12.23
N ALA A 206 -6.99 -9.67 -13.06
CA ALA A 206 -6.40 -10.89 -13.60
C ALA A 206 -4.88 -10.76 -13.70
N GLY A 207 -4.20 -11.89 -13.67
CA GLY A 207 -2.74 -11.98 -13.80
C GLY A 207 -2.29 -13.42 -14.04
N THR A 208 -0.99 -13.65 -14.00
CA THR A 208 -0.40 -14.98 -14.11
C THR A 208 0.17 -15.44 -12.77
N ARG A 209 0.06 -16.75 -12.49
CA ARG A 209 0.77 -17.41 -11.38
C ARG A 209 2.19 -17.75 -11.79
N ALA A 210 2.97 -18.23 -10.83
CA ALA A 210 4.36 -18.64 -11.08
C ALA A 210 4.48 -19.81 -12.08
N ASP A 211 3.46 -20.66 -12.15
CA ASP A 211 3.37 -21.77 -13.10
C ASP A 211 2.86 -21.38 -14.51
N GLY A 212 2.65 -20.06 -14.72
CA GLY A 212 2.13 -19.54 -15.99
C GLY A 212 0.60 -19.60 -16.12
N SER A 213 -0.10 -20.25 -15.20
CA SER A 213 -1.56 -20.31 -15.23
C SER A 213 -2.21 -18.96 -14.95
N LEU A 214 -3.42 -18.75 -15.48
CA LEU A 214 -4.18 -17.53 -15.23
C LEU A 214 -4.76 -17.53 -13.81
N ALA A 215 -4.71 -16.36 -13.18
CA ALA A 215 -5.34 -16.06 -11.91
C ALA A 215 -6.36 -14.93 -12.09
N TYR A 216 -7.50 -15.03 -11.39
CA TYR A 216 -8.53 -14.01 -11.36
C TYR A 216 -8.72 -13.55 -9.92
N TYR A 217 -8.96 -12.26 -9.73
CA TYR A 217 -9.13 -11.62 -8.44
C TYR A 217 -10.43 -10.82 -8.42
N ASP A 218 -11.06 -10.72 -7.28
CA ASP A 218 -12.31 -10.00 -7.11
C ASP A 218 -12.17 -8.51 -7.43
N ASP A 219 -13.12 -7.97 -8.17
CA ASP A 219 -13.23 -6.53 -8.42
C ASP A 219 -13.86 -5.82 -7.22
N ILE A 220 -13.10 -5.78 -6.09
CA ILE A 220 -13.58 -5.27 -4.80
C ILE A 220 -14.04 -3.81 -4.83
N TYR A 221 -13.56 -3.02 -5.79
CA TYR A 221 -13.92 -1.61 -5.96
C TYR A 221 -14.87 -1.34 -7.12
N GLY A 222 -15.28 -2.36 -7.89
CA GLY A 222 -16.17 -2.23 -9.04
C GLY A 222 -15.55 -1.45 -10.22
N ARG A 223 -14.22 -1.49 -10.36
CA ARG A 223 -13.49 -0.72 -11.38
C ARG A 223 -13.52 -1.34 -12.78
N ASP A 224 -13.88 -2.62 -12.91
CA ASP A 224 -13.90 -3.33 -14.20
C ASP A 224 -14.90 -2.70 -15.19
N LYS A 225 -16.06 -2.25 -14.69
CA LYS A 225 -17.08 -1.60 -15.51
C LYS A 225 -16.58 -0.31 -16.16
N ARG A 226 -15.71 0.45 -15.47
CA ARG A 226 -15.15 1.71 -15.97
C ARG A 226 -14.18 1.49 -17.12
N VAL A 227 -13.36 0.43 -17.07
CA VAL A 227 -12.42 0.08 -18.16
C VAL A 227 -13.17 -0.21 -19.45
N THR A 228 -14.29 -0.94 -19.38
CA THR A 228 -15.11 -1.26 -20.55
C THR A 228 -15.73 -0.02 -21.21
N ALA A 229 -16.11 0.98 -20.41
CA ALA A 229 -16.66 2.24 -20.93
C ALA A 229 -15.60 3.06 -21.67
N LEU A 230 -14.38 3.15 -21.13
CA LEU A 230 -13.27 3.87 -21.77
C LEU A 230 -12.81 3.21 -23.09
N ALA A 231 -12.72 1.88 -23.12
CA ALA A 231 -12.36 1.14 -24.32
C ALA A 231 -13.39 1.32 -25.47
N ARG A 232 -14.68 1.49 -25.15
CA ARG A 232 -15.74 1.78 -26.12
C ARG A 232 -15.70 3.22 -26.65
N ALA A 233 -15.36 4.18 -25.78
CA ALA A 233 -15.23 5.58 -26.18
C ALA A 233 -14.04 5.82 -27.12
N GLY A 234 -12.90 5.17 -26.89
CA GLY A 234 -11.72 5.25 -27.76
C GLY A 234 -11.85 4.49 -29.09
N GLY A 235 -12.80 3.54 -29.19
CA GLY A 235 -13.07 2.79 -30.43
C GLY A 235 -13.88 3.55 -31.47
N ASN A 236 -14.49 4.68 -31.14
CA ASN A 236 -15.31 5.47 -32.07
C ASN A 236 -14.52 6.58 -32.79
N GLU A 237 -13.25 6.79 -32.49
CA GLU A 237 -12.43 7.83 -33.17
C GLU A 237 -11.60 7.34 -34.36
N CYS A 238 -11.68 6.05 -34.71
CA CYS A 238 -10.98 5.48 -35.88
C CYS A 238 -11.93 5.12 -37.03
N SER A 239 -12.96 5.94 -37.30
CA SER A 239 -13.82 5.82 -38.48
C SER A 239 -14.00 7.20 -39.06
N GLY A 240 -13.02 7.65 -39.83
CA GLY A 240 -13.04 8.86 -40.61
C GLY A 240 -11.87 8.84 -41.58
#